data_4338bd5247dbcb7bccddf81003a62188
#
_entry.id   4338bd5247dbcb7bccddf81003a62188
#
_cell.length_a   1.000
_cell.length_b   1.000
_cell.length_c   1.000
_cell.angle_alpha   90.00
_cell.angle_beta   90.00
_cell.angle_gamma   90.00
#
_symmetry.space_group_name_H-M   'P 1'
#
loop_
_entity.id
_entity.type
_entity.pdbx_description
1 polymer ?
#
loop_
_entity_poly.entity_id
_entity_poly.type
_entity_poly.pdbx_seq_one_letter_code
_entity_poly.pdbx_strand_id
1 'polypeptide(L)'
;MRQIDHVIAGPSPATTRFGDVFDPNNGGVQARVPLAGAAVLEAAVAAARKAQPGWAATNPQRRARVMFAFKALVEKHIDELARLLSAEHGKVVADAKGDIQRGLEVIEFACGIPHLLKGEHTPGAGPGIDVLSVHGGDKPGHW
;
A
#
# COMPACT_ATOMS: atom_id res chain seq x y z
N MET A 1 0.98 -27.67 -4.09
CA MET A 1 -0.01 -26.54 -4.02
C MET A 1 0.66 -25.41 -3.25
N ARG A 2 0.65 -24.19 -3.82
CA ARG A 2 1.26 -23.00 -3.17
C ARG A 2 0.36 -22.54 -2.03
N GLN A 3 0.94 -22.28 -0.86
CA GLN A 3 0.26 -21.61 0.24
C GLN A 3 0.66 -20.13 0.23
N ILE A 4 -0.32 -19.25 0.31
CA ILE A 4 -0.14 -17.81 0.42
C ILE A 4 -0.43 -17.45 1.87
N ASP A 5 0.57 -16.91 2.58
CA ASP A 5 0.41 -16.58 4.00
C ASP A 5 0.02 -15.11 4.21
N HIS A 6 -0.49 -14.77 5.39
CA HIS A 6 -0.66 -13.38 5.78
C HIS A 6 0.69 -12.66 5.86
N VAL A 7 0.76 -11.43 5.40
CA VAL A 7 1.94 -10.56 5.57
C VAL A 7 1.59 -9.49 6.60
N ILE A 8 1.90 -9.78 7.86
CA ILE A 8 1.77 -8.86 9.00
C ILE A 8 3.16 -8.69 9.59
N ALA A 9 3.47 -7.57 10.22
CA ALA A 9 4.78 -7.28 10.81
C ALA A 9 5.22 -8.39 11.80
N GLY A 10 5.91 -9.40 11.32
CA GLY A 10 6.33 -10.59 12.06
C GLY A 10 5.63 -11.87 11.59
N PRO A 11 5.84 -12.99 12.30
CA PRO A 11 5.16 -14.25 12.00
C PRO A 11 3.65 -14.10 12.12
N SER A 12 2.96 -14.54 11.10
CA SER A 12 1.49 -14.54 11.12
C SER A 12 0.94 -15.54 12.14
N PRO A 13 -0.14 -15.18 12.85
CA PRO A 13 -0.84 -16.14 13.69
C PRO A 13 -1.26 -17.37 12.89
N ALA A 14 -1.10 -18.56 13.46
CA ALA A 14 -1.55 -19.78 12.81
C ALA A 14 -3.07 -19.76 12.60
N THR A 15 -3.50 -20.22 11.43
CA THR A 15 -4.91 -20.43 11.12
C THR A 15 -5.14 -21.86 10.64
N THR A 16 -6.30 -22.41 10.97
CA THR A 16 -6.75 -23.72 10.48
C THR A 16 -7.74 -23.61 9.34
N ARG A 17 -8.17 -22.38 9.01
CA ARG A 17 -9.16 -22.11 7.97
C ARG A 17 -8.46 -21.59 6.73
N PHE A 18 -8.71 -22.24 5.60
CA PHE A 18 -8.16 -21.86 4.30
C PHE A 18 -9.27 -21.76 3.25
N GLY A 19 -9.09 -20.86 2.30
CA GLY A 19 -9.86 -20.78 1.07
C GLY A 19 -9.01 -21.23 -0.11
N ASP A 20 -9.63 -21.87 -1.09
CA ASP A 20 -8.96 -22.27 -2.32
C ASP A 20 -8.91 -21.09 -3.29
N VAL A 21 -7.78 -20.94 -3.97
CA VAL A 21 -7.56 -19.98 -5.06
C VAL A 21 -7.59 -20.76 -6.36
N PHE A 22 -8.54 -20.43 -7.21
CA PHE A 22 -8.74 -21.14 -8.47
C PHE A 22 -8.03 -20.43 -9.63
N ASP A 23 -7.49 -21.20 -10.56
CA ASP A 23 -7.05 -20.69 -11.85
C ASP A 23 -8.30 -20.42 -12.71
N PRO A 24 -8.58 -19.19 -13.09
CA PRO A 24 -9.77 -18.83 -13.87
C PRO A 24 -9.77 -19.41 -15.29
N ASN A 25 -8.62 -19.87 -15.81
CA ASN A 25 -8.51 -20.43 -17.14
C ASN A 25 -8.96 -21.90 -17.22
N ASN A 26 -8.81 -22.65 -16.14
CA ASN A 26 -9.10 -24.10 -16.13
C ASN A 26 -9.97 -24.56 -14.95
N GLY A 27 -10.27 -23.67 -13.99
CA GLY A 27 -11.05 -23.96 -12.80
C GLY A 27 -10.34 -24.83 -11.76
N GLY A 28 -9.06 -25.15 -11.95
CA GLY A 28 -8.28 -25.93 -10.99
C GLY A 28 -7.81 -25.10 -9.80
N VAL A 29 -7.65 -25.74 -8.64
CA VAL A 29 -7.08 -25.09 -7.44
C VAL A 29 -5.58 -24.92 -7.63
N GLN A 30 -5.10 -23.67 -7.65
CA GLN A 30 -3.69 -23.34 -7.83
C GLN A 30 -2.98 -22.98 -6.51
N ALA A 31 -3.70 -22.44 -5.52
CA ALA A 31 -3.14 -22.03 -4.24
C ALA A 31 -4.18 -22.11 -3.12
N ARG A 32 -3.74 -21.89 -1.88
CA ARG A 32 -4.61 -21.69 -0.71
C ARG A 32 -4.21 -20.43 0.03
N VAL A 33 -5.22 -19.70 0.51
CA VAL A 33 -5.05 -18.51 1.36
C VAL A 33 -5.63 -18.78 2.75
N PRO A 34 -4.97 -18.31 3.82
CA PRO A 34 -5.54 -18.39 5.16
C PRO A 34 -6.70 -17.40 5.30
N LEU A 35 -7.79 -17.84 5.91
CA LEU A 35 -8.94 -17.00 6.21
C LEU A 35 -8.76 -16.39 7.59
N ALA A 36 -8.57 -15.07 7.64
CA ALA A 36 -8.37 -14.35 8.87
C ALA A 36 -9.62 -14.43 9.78
N GLY A 37 -9.40 -14.72 11.06
CA GLY A 37 -10.37 -14.47 12.11
C GLY A 37 -10.13 -13.14 12.81
N ALA A 38 -10.97 -12.78 13.79
CA ALA A 38 -10.86 -11.52 14.54
C ALA A 38 -9.47 -11.31 15.16
N ALA A 39 -8.89 -12.35 15.74
CA ALA A 39 -7.56 -12.26 16.37
C ALA A 39 -6.45 -11.87 15.39
N VAL A 40 -6.50 -12.35 14.14
CA VAL A 40 -5.53 -11.98 13.10
C VAL A 40 -5.73 -10.53 12.68
N LEU A 41 -6.98 -10.07 12.55
CA LEU A 41 -7.31 -8.68 12.25
C LEU A 41 -6.82 -7.76 13.37
N GLU A 42 -7.09 -8.09 14.62
CA GLU A 42 -6.63 -7.31 15.79
C GLU A 42 -5.11 -7.22 15.83
N ALA A 43 -4.39 -8.32 15.58
CA ALA A 43 -2.94 -8.34 15.51
C ALA A 43 -2.40 -7.43 14.39
N ALA A 44 -3.03 -7.45 13.21
CA ALA A 44 -2.67 -6.58 12.09
C ALA A 44 -2.86 -5.09 12.42
N VAL A 45 -4.01 -4.74 13.02
CA VAL A 45 -4.30 -3.37 13.47
C VAL A 45 -3.33 -2.92 14.54
N ALA A 46 -3.02 -3.78 15.52
CA ALA A 46 -2.06 -3.48 16.58
C ALA A 46 -0.64 -3.23 16.02
N ALA A 47 -0.21 -4.05 15.05
CA ALA A 47 1.07 -3.87 14.37
C ALA A 47 1.13 -2.54 13.60
N ALA A 48 0.07 -2.19 12.88
CA ALA A 48 -0.03 -0.92 12.15
C ALA A 48 0.00 0.29 13.11
N ARG A 49 -0.79 0.26 14.20
CA ARG A 49 -0.78 1.30 15.24
C ARG A 49 0.59 1.47 15.88
N LYS A 50 1.32 0.39 16.12
CA LYS A 50 2.67 0.42 16.68
C LYS A 50 3.67 1.09 15.72
N ALA A 51 3.56 0.84 14.43
CA ALA A 51 4.46 1.37 13.40
C ALA A 51 4.17 2.84 13.04
N GLN A 52 2.90 3.26 13.10
CA GLN A 52 2.41 4.55 12.64
C GLN A 52 3.15 5.76 13.24
N PRO A 53 3.41 5.88 14.56
CA PRO A 53 4.06 7.08 15.10
C PRO A 53 5.47 7.31 14.54
N GLY A 54 6.27 6.25 14.42
CA GLY A 54 7.61 6.33 13.85
C GLY A 54 7.61 6.70 12.37
N TRP A 55 6.67 6.13 11.61
CA TRP A 55 6.49 6.46 10.20
C TRP A 55 6.01 7.91 10.02
N ALA A 56 5.05 8.37 10.81
CA ALA A 56 4.52 9.73 10.79
C ALA A 56 5.60 10.78 11.12
N ALA A 57 6.49 10.47 12.08
CA ALA A 57 7.61 11.33 12.45
C ALA A 57 8.75 11.33 11.40
N THR A 58 8.74 10.39 10.45
CA THR A 58 9.76 10.32 9.41
C THR A 58 9.60 11.49 8.43
N ASN A 59 10.69 12.19 8.16
CA ASN A 59 10.72 13.30 7.21
C ASN A 59 10.10 12.89 5.84
N PRO A 60 9.22 13.73 5.24
CA PRO A 60 8.54 13.42 3.99
C PRO A 60 9.47 12.99 2.84
N GLN A 61 10.65 13.62 2.69
CA GLN A 61 11.62 13.21 1.67
C GLN A 61 12.17 11.80 1.91
N ARG A 62 12.37 11.40 3.17
CA ARG A 62 12.79 10.03 3.47
C ARG A 62 11.69 9.03 3.15
N ARG A 63 10.43 9.38 3.41
CA ARG A 63 9.28 8.56 3.02
C ARG A 63 9.17 8.44 1.50
N ALA A 64 9.37 9.54 0.77
CA ALA A 64 9.37 9.53 -0.69
C ALA A 64 10.47 8.62 -1.27
N ARG A 65 11.66 8.53 -0.66
CA ARG A 65 12.72 7.59 -1.09
C ARG A 65 12.28 6.13 -1.04
N VAL A 66 11.43 5.76 -0.08
CA VAL A 66 10.84 4.41 -0.04
C VAL A 66 9.95 4.19 -1.26
N MET A 67 9.15 5.20 -1.66
CA MET A 67 8.30 5.12 -2.86
C MET A 67 9.13 5.03 -4.14
N PHE A 68 10.24 5.77 -4.25
CA PHE A 68 11.17 5.62 -5.38
C PHE A 68 11.78 4.23 -5.47
N ALA A 69 12.22 3.66 -4.33
CA ALA A 69 12.74 2.30 -4.28
C ALA A 69 11.66 1.27 -4.64
N PHE A 70 10.42 1.47 -4.18
CA PHE A 70 9.28 0.62 -4.53
C PHE A 70 8.98 0.68 -6.03
N LYS A 71 8.95 1.89 -6.64
CA LYS A 71 8.80 2.06 -8.08
C LYS A 71 9.83 1.23 -8.85
N ALA A 72 11.11 1.39 -8.52
CA ALA A 72 12.20 0.67 -9.17
C ALA A 72 12.06 -0.87 -9.04
N LEU A 73 11.58 -1.36 -7.90
CA LEU A 73 11.33 -2.80 -7.71
C LEU A 73 10.16 -3.29 -8.56
N VAL A 74 9.07 -2.54 -8.66
CA VAL A 74 7.91 -2.91 -9.51
C VAL A 74 8.34 -2.93 -10.98
N GLU A 75 9.09 -1.93 -11.45
CA GLU A 75 9.63 -1.87 -12.81
C GLU A 75 10.53 -3.07 -13.11
N LYS A 76 11.43 -3.38 -12.18
CA LYS A 76 12.35 -4.53 -12.31
C LYS A 76 11.62 -5.87 -12.41
N HIS A 77 10.50 -6.01 -11.73
CA HIS A 77 9.74 -7.26 -11.64
C HIS A 77 8.44 -7.26 -12.46
N ILE A 78 8.30 -6.34 -13.43
CA ILE A 78 7.04 -6.16 -14.18
C ILE A 78 6.59 -7.45 -14.87
N ASP A 79 7.52 -8.22 -15.44
CA ASP A 79 7.22 -9.47 -16.14
C ASP A 79 6.72 -10.57 -15.18
N GLU A 80 7.30 -10.66 -14.00
CA GLU A 80 6.91 -11.60 -12.96
C GLU A 80 5.52 -11.23 -12.42
N LEU A 81 5.33 -9.96 -12.08
CA LEU A 81 4.05 -9.44 -11.58
C LEU A 81 2.92 -9.62 -12.61
N ALA A 82 3.21 -9.37 -13.89
CA ALA A 82 2.23 -9.55 -14.97
C ALA A 82 1.79 -11.02 -15.12
N ARG A 83 2.71 -11.98 -14.99
CA ARG A 83 2.37 -13.40 -15.01
C ARG A 83 1.53 -13.80 -13.79
N LEU A 84 1.86 -13.29 -12.59
CA LEU A 84 1.08 -13.51 -11.38
C LEU A 84 -0.32 -12.95 -11.52
N LEU A 85 -0.46 -11.72 -12.01
CA LEU A 85 -1.75 -11.07 -12.24
C LEU A 85 -2.58 -11.84 -13.28
N SER A 86 -1.94 -12.28 -14.38
CA SER A 86 -2.57 -13.10 -15.40
C SER A 86 -3.11 -14.42 -14.82
N ALA A 87 -2.34 -15.11 -14.00
CA ALA A 87 -2.74 -16.36 -13.36
C ALA A 87 -3.90 -16.18 -12.36
N GLU A 88 -3.95 -15.05 -11.66
CA GLU A 88 -5.02 -14.76 -10.69
C GLU A 88 -6.31 -14.27 -11.35
N HIS A 89 -6.20 -13.46 -12.41
CA HIS A 89 -7.32 -12.79 -13.05
C HIS A 89 -7.81 -13.49 -14.31
N GLY A 90 -6.96 -14.25 -15.00
CA GLY A 90 -7.28 -14.89 -16.30
C GLY A 90 -7.12 -13.99 -17.51
N LYS A 91 -6.61 -12.75 -17.36
CA LYS A 91 -6.33 -11.85 -18.48
C LYS A 91 -5.01 -12.18 -19.17
N VAL A 92 -4.84 -11.73 -20.41
CA VAL A 92 -3.57 -11.90 -21.13
C VAL A 92 -2.46 -11.08 -20.48
N VAL A 93 -1.24 -11.58 -20.55
CA VAL A 93 -0.06 -10.95 -19.91
C VAL A 93 0.18 -9.53 -20.40
N ALA A 94 -0.12 -9.21 -21.65
CA ALA A 94 -0.01 -7.86 -22.19
C ALA A 94 -0.92 -6.85 -21.47
N ASP A 95 -2.17 -7.23 -21.22
CA ASP A 95 -3.11 -6.39 -20.46
C ASP A 95 -2.70 -6.27 -18.99
N ALA A 96 -2.20 -7.38 -18.40
CA ALA A 96 -1.67 -7.35 -17.04
C ALA A 96 -0.51 -6.35 -16.89
N LYS A 97 0.39 -6.26 -17.88
CA LYS A 97 1.45 -5.23 -17.91
C LYS A 97 0.87 -3.82 -17.97
N GLY A 98 -0.20 -3.60 -18.75
CA GLY A 98 -0.90 -2.32 -18.81
C GLY A 98 -1.48 -1.89 -17.47
N ASP A 99 -2.03 -2.82 -16.68
CA ASP A 99 -2.54 -2.52 -15.34
C ASP A 99 -1.41 -2.17 -14.37
N ILE A 100 -0.29 -2.90 -14.43
CA ILE A 100 0.89 -2.60 -13.61
C ILE A 100 1.46 -1.23 -13.98
N GLN A 101 1.48 -0.88 -15.27
CA GLN A 101 1.92 0.44 -15.73
C GLN A 101 1.06 1.56 -15.11
N ARG A 102 -0.26 1.41 -15.08
CA ARG A 102 -1.14 2.38 -14.39
C ARG A 102 -0.85 2.48 -12.89
N GLY A 103 -0.54 1.35 -12.26
CA GLY A 103 -0.08 1.33 -10.87
C GLY A 103 1.24 2.07 -10.67
N LEU A 104 2.19 1.92 -11.60
CA LEU A 104 3.46 2.65 -11.60
C LEU A 104 3.26 4.17 -11.70
N GLU A 105 2.34 4.64 -12.51
CA GLU A 105 2.01 6.07 -12.64
C GLU A 105 1.49 6.65 -11.31
N VAL A 106 0.67 5.88 -10.57
CA VAL A 106 0.21 6.28 -9.23
C VAL A 106 1.36 6.33 -8.23
N ILE A 107 2.27 5.34 -8.27
CA ILE A 107 3.46 5.32 -7.41
C ILE A 107 4.37 6.53 -7.73
N GLU A 108 4.55 6.84 -9.01
CA GLU A 108 5.33 7.99 -9.47
C GLU A 108 4.74 9.31 -8.96
N PHE A 109 3.42 9.49 -9.07
CA PHE A 109 2.74 10.63 -8.46
C PHE A 109 3.00 10.69 -6.94
N ALA A 110 2.92 9.56 -6.24
CA ALA A 110 3.16 9.48 -4.80
C ALA A 110 4.60 9.86 -4.40
N CYS A 111 5.59 9.70 -5.28
CA CYS A 111 6.95 10.20 -5.05
C CYS A 111 7.01 11.73 -4.90
N GLY A 112 6.07 12.46 -5.49
CA GLY A 112 5.94 13.92 -5.42
C GLY A 112 5.15 14.44 -4.20
N ILE A 113 4.54 13.57 -3.41
CA ILE A 113 3.69 13.94 -2.25
C ILE A 113 4.38 14.93 -1.27
N PRO A 114 5.70 14.90 -1.02
CA PRO A 114 6.34 15.90 -0.16
C PRO A 114 6.08 17.36 -0.59
N HIS A 115 5.87 17.60 -1.89
CA HIS A 115 5.51 18.93 -2.40
C HIS A 115 4.04 19.28 -2.15
N LEU A 116 3.15 18.30 -2.16
CA LEU A 116 1.72 18.48 -1.88
C LEU A 116 1.43 18.67 -0.37
N LEU A 117 2.34 18.23 0.49
CA LEU A 117 2.24 18.40 1.93
C LEU A 117 2.64 19.80 2.41
N LYS A 118 3.11 20.69 1.53
CA LYS A 118 3.37 22.07 1.86
C LYS A 118 2.05 22.78 2.16
N GLY A 119 2.03 23.54 3.24
CA GLY A 119 0.92 24.43 3.54
C GLY A 119 0.94 25.69 2.68
N GLU A 120 -0.05 26.53 2.89
CA GLU A 120 -0.19 27.83 2.25
C GLU A 120 -0.13 28.94 3.30
N HIS A 121 0.39 30.10 2.88
CA HIS A 121 0.43 31.31 3.71
C HIS A 121 -0.15 32.47 2.89
N THR A 122 -1.18 33.12 3.43
CA THR A 122 -1.80 34.31 2.86
C THR A 122 -1.55 35.48 3.81
N PRO A 123 -0.55 36.33 3.54
CA PRO A 123 -0.33 37.53 4.33
C PRO A 123 -1.41 38.57 4.04
N GLY A 124 -1.84 39.31 5.07
CA GLY A 124 -2.81 40.40 4.90
C GLY A 124 -4.20 39.94 4.45
N ALA A 125 -4.66 38.77 4.85
CA ALA A 125 -6.01 38.28 4.57
C ALA A 125 -7.11 39.18 5.19
N GLY A 126 -6.74 40.06 6.12
CA GLY A 126 -7.53 41.11 6.73
C GLY A 126 -6.60 42.12 7.44
N PRO A 127 -7.12 43.22 7.99
CA PRO A 127 -6.34 44.18 8.77
C PRO A 127 -5.63 43.47 9.95
N GLY A 128 -4.32 43.29 9.87
CA GLY A 128 -3.51 42.62 10.89
C GLY A 128 -3.73 41.11 11.02
N ILE A 129 -4.29 40.46 9.97
CA ILE A 129 -4.60 39.03 9.97
C ILE A 129 -3.82 38.34 8.84
N ASP A 130 -3.01 37.35 9.18
CA ASP A 130 -2.42 36.38 8.25
C ASP A 130 -3.10 35.03 8.43
N VAL A 131 -3.25 34.28 7.34
CA VAL A 131 -3.78 32.93 7.33
C VAL A 131 -2.69 31.94 6.96
N LEU A 132 -2.52 30.91 7.79
CA LEU A 132 -1.61 29.81 7.56
C LEU A 132 -2.40 28.52 7.50
N SER A 133 -2.34 27.82 6.34
CA SER A 133 -2.87 26.48 6.16
C SER A 133 -1.76 25.46 6.33
N VAL A 134 -1.98 24.45 7.16
CA VAL A 134 -1.03 23.35 7.35
C VAL A 134 -1.75 22.02 7.11
N HIS A 135 -1.11 21.13 6.34
CA HIS A 135 -1.56 19.76 6.23
C HIS A 135 -1.05 18.99 7.45
N GLY A 136 -1.89 18.82 8.44
CA GLY A 136 -1.61 18.01 9.63
C GLY A 136 -2.01 16.56 9.38
N GLY A 137 -1.16 15.61 9.77
CA GLY A 137 -1.64 14.26 10.00
C GLY A 137 -2.57 14.24 11.21
N ASP A 138 -3.58 13.38 11.20
CA ASP A 138 -4.49 13.20 12.32
C ASP A 138 -3.71 12.97 13.61
N LYS A 139 -3.71 13.97 14.49
CA LYS A 139 -3.28 13.76 15.86
C LYS A 139 -4.39 12.98 16.55
N PRO A 140 -4.10 11.83 17.18
CA PRO A 140 -5.13 11.14 17.96
C PRO A 140 -5.70 12.13 18.99
N GLY A 141 -6.99 12.47 18.87
CA GLY A 141 -7.69 13.26 19.85
C GLY A 141 -8.29 14.61 19.42
N HIS A 142 -8.21 14.99 18.15
CA HIS A 142 -8.90 16.17 17.63
C HIS A 142 -9.88 15.78 16.51
N TRP A 143 -11.08 15.49 16.90
CA TRP A 143 -12.29 15.52 16.08
C TRP A 143 -13.16 16.67 16.58
#